data_269022c5a2eb3f19d04b82cc008820d3
#
_entry.id   269022c5a2eb3f19d04b82cc008820d3
#
_cell.length_a   1.000
_cell.length_b   1.000
_cell.length_c   1.000
_cell.angle_alpha   90.00
_cell.angle_beta   90.00
_cell.angle_gamma   90.00
#
_symmetry.space_group_name_H-M   'P 1'
#
loop_
_entity.id
_entity.type
_entity.pdbx_description
1 polymer ?
#
loop_
_entity_poly.entity_id
_entity_poly.type
_entity_poly.pdbx_seq_one_letter_code
_entity_poly.pdbx_strand_id
1 'polypeptide(L)'
;ARVVSGRDPAVAEHVIEALLNNETYFFRDRLPFEMLISGAVRRFEKTRAREKRLAIWCAGCSTGQEVYSLAMSFAEDKSRWQGWKVEIVGTDLSQSCIKRARSGIYSQFEVQRGLPVVQMIRWFDETGGGEWQVKQDLRDRVRFEPGNITEPPPRPGRFDIIMCRNVLLYFSPEMRRLAFTRLSQAIAPDGTLIAVGANAAVVFVDYINS
;
A
#
# COMPACT_ATOMS: atom_id res chain seq x y z
N ALA A 1 -21.32 -12.55 23.30
CA ALA A 1 -20.74 -13.63 24.13
C ALA A 1 -19.88 -14.61 23.30
N ARG A 2 -20.31 -15.07 22.10
CA ARG A 2 -19.54 -16.03 21.26
C ARG A 2 -18.23 -15.44 20.69
N VAL A 3 -18.24 -14.17 20.30
CA VAL A 3 -17.06 -13.46 19.76
C VAL A 3 -15.99 -13.27 20.83
N VAL A 4 -16.42 -12.89 22.06
CA VAL A 4 -15.51 -12.64 23.19
C VAL A 4 -14.89 -13.95 23.71
N SER A 5 -15.56 -15.09 23.51
CA SER A 5 -15.04 -16.39 23.95
C SER A 5 -14.10 -17.06 22.96
N GLY A 6 -13.88 -16.48 21.76
CA GLY A 6 -13.03 -17.07 20.71
C GLY A 6 -13.50 -18.43 20.18
N ARG A 7 -14.75 -18.82 20.46
CA ARG A 7 -15.28 -20.15 20.15
C ARG A 7 -15.72 -20.33 18.69
N ASP A 8 -15.81 -19.24 17.94
CA ASP A 8 -16.20 -19.27 16.54
C ASP A 8 -15.31 -18.31 15.71
N PRO A 9 -14.24 -18.81 15.12
CA PRO A 9 -13.32 -17.99 14.32
C PRO A 9 -14.00 -17.26 13.15
N ALA A 10 -15.01 -17.87 12.53
CA ALA A 10 -15.70 -17.28 11.38
C ALA A 10 -16.54 -16.06 11.83
N VAL A 11 -17.21 -16.14 12.98
CA VAL A 11 -17.93 -15.00 13.55
C VAL A 11 -16.96 -13.89 13.96
N ALA A 12 -15.80 -14.23 14.52
CA ALA A 12 -14.78 -13.25 14.88
C ALA A 12 -14.26 -12.52 13.63
N GLU A 13 -13.99 -13.23 12.56
CA GLU A 13 -13.57 -12.67 11.29
C GLU A 13 -14.62 -11.70 10.71
N HIS A 14 -15.89 -12.09 10.68
CA HIS A 14 -16.97 -11.22 10.21
C HIS A 14 -17.11 -9.93 11.03
N VAL A 15 -16.94 -10.02 12.36
CA VAL A 15 -16.99 -8.85 13.23
C VAL A 15 -15.79 -7.92 12.98
N ILE A 16 -14.59 -8.48 12.83
CA ILE A 16 -13.39 -7.70 12.47
C ILE A 16 -13.61 -6.99 11.15
N GLU A 17 -14.02 -7.70 10.10
CA GLU A 17 -14.32 -7.13 8.79
C GLU A 17 -15.33 -5.98 8.86
N ALA A 18 -16.38 -6.11 9.67
CA ALA A 18 -17.41 -5.08 9.83
C ALA A 18 -16.94 -3.84 10.62
N LEU A 19 -15.90 -3.98 11.44
CA LEU A 19 -15.35 -2.88 12.24
C LEU A 19 -14.19 -2.14 11.57
N LEU A 20 -13.61 -2.72 10.51
CA LEU A 20 -12.51 -2.09 9.80
C LEU A 20 -12.99 -0.89 8.98
N ASN A 21 -12.28 0.22 9.11
CA ASN A 21 -12.49 1.37 8.24
C ASN A 21 -11.61 1.24 7.00
N ASN A 22 -12.18 0.73 5.93
CA ASN A 22 -11.49 0.43 4.68
C ASN A 22 -11.52 1.60 3.66
N GLU A 23 -11.81 2.84 4.11
CA GLU A 23 -11.87 3.98 3.20
C GLU A 23 -10.53 4.27 2.53
N THR A 24 -10.53 4.21 1.22
CA THR A 24 -9.37 4.51 0.38
C THR A 24 -9.81 5.03 -0.98
N TYR A 25 -8.92 5.73 -1.71
CA TYR A 25 -9.14 6.16 -3.08
C TYR A 25 -7.79 6.35 -3.80
N PHE A 26 -7.83 6.39 -5.14
CA PHE A 26 -6.63 6.56 -5.95
C PHE A 26 -5.96 7.91 -5.67
N PHE A 27 -4.63 7.88 -5.50
CA PHE A 27 -3.80 9.06 -5.18
C PHE A 27 -4.29 9.86 -3.96
N ARG A 28 -4.83 9.16 -2.96
CA ARG A 28 -5.26 9.76 -1.70
C ARG A 28 -4.16 10.63 -1.10
N ASP A 29 -4.47 11.93 -0.82
CA ASP A 29 -3.52 12.90 -0.29
C ASP A 29 -2.25 12.96 -1.16
N ARG A 30 -2.32 13.61 -2.31
CA ARG A 30 -1.25 13.63 -3.34
C ARG A 30 0.15 13.96 -2.81
N LEU A 31 0.24 14.80 -1.78
CA LEU A 31 1.52 15.24 -1.21
C LEU A 31 2.46 14.08 -0.81
N PRO A 32 2.02 13.02 -0.09
CA PRO A 32 2.88 11.87 0.20
C PRO A 32 3.44 11.17 -1.04
N PHE A 33 2.66 11.08 -2.12
CA PHE A 33 3.15 10.51 -3.38
C PHE A 33 4.19 11.41 -4.06
N GLU A 34 3.95 12.72 -4.10
CA GLU A 34 4.88 13.69 -4.66
C GLU A 34 6.21 13.69 -3.88
N MET A 35 6.14 13.71 -2.55
CA MET A 35 7.31 13.63 -1.68
C MET A 35 8.06 12.30 -1.84
N LEU A 36 7.33 11.19 -1.98
CA LEU A 36 7.92 9.88 -2.23
C LEU A 36 8.71 9.89 -3.54
N ILE A 37 8.08 10.30 -4.64
CA ILE A 37 8.68 10.28 -5.97
C ILE A 37 9.82 11.29 -6.10
N SER A 38 9.68 12.48 -5.53
CA SER A 38 10.71 13.53 -5.59
C SER A 38 11.87 13.32 -4.61
N GLY A 39 11.62 12.66 -3.48
CA GLY A 39 12.58 12.42 -2.40
C GLY A 39 13.15 11.02 -2.39
N ALA A 40 12.49 10.09 -1.68
CA ALA A 40 12.98 8.74 -1.43
C ALA A 40 13.28 7.97 -2.72
N VAL A 41 12.39 8.02 -3.71
CA VAL A 41 12.59 7.32 -4.99
C VAL A 41 13.82 7.83 -5.73
N ARG A 42 14.05 9.16 -5.77
CA ARG A 42 15.27 9.72 -6.37
C ARG A 42 16.56 9.31 -5.64
N ARG A 43 16.49 9.17 -4.32
CA ARG A 43 17.62 8.67 -3.54
C ARG A 43 17.93 7.22 -3.91
N PHE A 44 16.91 6.36 -3.92
CA PHE A 44 17.08 4.95 -4.28
C PHE A 44 17.48 4.73 -5.74
N GLU A 45 17.04 5.56 -6.66
CA GLU A 45 17.51 5.55 -8.04
C GLU A 45 19.04 5.65 -8.12
N LYS A 46 19.65 6.45 -7.26
CA LYS A 46 21.12 6.57 -7.16
C LYS A 46 21.76 5.42 -6.37
N THR A 47 21.23 5.11 -5.18
CA THR A 47 21.84 4.12 -4.29
C THR A 47 21.61 2.68 -4.74
N ARG A 48 20.58 2.40 -5.54
CA ARG A 48 20.25 1.09 -6.13
C ARG A 48 20.54 1.01 -7.63
N ALA A 49 21.29 1.96 -8.17
CA ALA A 49 21.57 2.04 -9.62
C ALA A 49 22.26 0.78 -10.18
N ARG A 50 23.05 0.09 -9.36
CA ARG A 50 23.74 -1.16 -9.71
C ARG A 50 22.79 -2.36 -9.71
N GLU A 51 21.98 -2.51 -8.67
CA GLU A 51 21.04 -3.61 -8.48
C GLU A 51 19.80 -3.46 -9.34
N LYS A 52 19.43 -2.22 -9.66
CA LYS A 52 18.20 -1.84 -10.38
C LYS A 52 16.96 -2.52 -9.79
N ARG A 53 16.88 -2.55 -8.46
CA ARG A 53 15.79 -3.14 -7.73
C ARG A 53 15.27 -2.14 -6.69
N LEU A 54 13.95 -2.05 -6.58
CA LEU A 54 13.25 -1.28 -5.56
C LEU A 54 12.10 -2.11 -5.02
N ALA A 55 12.04 -2.27 -3.70
CA ALA A 55 10.98 -3.00 -3.02
C ALA A 55 10.16 -2.05 -2.15
N ILE A 56 8.85 -2.02 -2.37
CA ILE A 56 7.89 -1.14 -1.69
C ILE A 56 6.83 -1.98 -1.00
N TRP A 57 6.51 -1.65 0.24
CA TRP A 57 5.43 -2.27 1.00
C TRP A 57 4.39 -1.24 1.42
N CYS A 58 3.12 -1.45 1.03
CA CYS A 58 1.96 -0.71 1.50
C CYS A 58 1.28 -1.54 2.60
N ALA A 59 1.50 -1.16 3.86
CA ALA A 59 0.96 -1.83 5.03
C ALA A 59 -0.41 -1.24 5.39
N GLY A 60 -1.48 -2.05 5.31
CA GLY A 60 -2.87 -1.60 5.39
C GLY A 60 -3.34 -1.01 4.08
N CYS A 61 -3.25 -1.78 2.99
CA CYS A 61 -3.52 -1.32 1.63
C CYS A 61 -5.01 -1.25 1.28
N SER A 62 -5.90 -1.73 2.15
CA SER A 62 -7.34 -1.80 1.90
C SER A 62 -7.65 -2.47 0.56
N THR A 63 -8.53 -1.91 -0.25
CA THR A 63 -8.92 -2.42 -1.57
C THR A 63 -7.93 -2.12 -2.69
N GLY A 64 -6.69 -1.68 -2.37
CA GLY A 64 -5.54 -1.67 -3.28
C GLY A 64 -5.27 -0.38 -4.03
N GLN A 65 -6.07 0.68 -3.87
CA GLN A 65 -5.92 1.94 -4.62
C GLN A 65 -4.55 2.59 -4.42
N GLU A 66 -3.98 2.55 -3.20
CA GLU A 66 -2.64 3.08 -2.92
C GLU A 66 -1.57 2.33 -3.70
N VAL A 67 -1.63 1.01 -3.70
CA VAL A 67 -0.68 0.13 -4.40
C VAL A 67 -0.72 0.38 -5.91
N TYR A 68 -1.92 0.45 -6.49
CA TYR A 68 -2.08 0.76 -7.91
C TYR A 68 -1.67 2.18 -8.26
N SER A 69 -1.90 3.16 -7.39
CA SER A 69 -1.42 4.54 -7.59
C SER A 69 0.10 4.61 -7.68
N LEU A 70 0.82 3.83 -6.86
CA LEU A 70 2.27 3.69 -6.99
C LEU A 70 2.65 3.01 -8.31
N ALA A 71 2.00 1.91 -8.67
CA ALA A 71 2.27 1.22 -9.92
C ALA A 71 2.08 2.13 -11.14
N MET A 72 1.02 2.95 -11.15
CA MET A 72 0.78 3.95 -12.19
C MET A 72 1.92 4.99 -12.23
N SER A 73 2.34 5.53 -11.07
CA SER A 73 3.41 6.52 -10.97
C SER A 73 4.73 6.01 -11.58
N PHE A 74 5.08 4.74 -11.33
CA PHE A 74 6.25 4.12 -11.96
C PHE A 74 6.04 3.80 -13.45
N ALA A 75 4.82 3.45 -13.86
CA ALA A 75 4.52 3.14 -15.24
C ALA A 75 4.43 4.37 -16.15
N GLU A 76 4.20 5.55 -15.58
CA GLU A 76 4.18 6.82 -16.34
C GLU A 76 5.56 7.21 -16.85
N ASP A 77 6.62 6.95 -16.09
CA ASP A 77 8.00 7.27 -16.48
C ASP A 77 8.77 5.99 -16.87
N LYS A 78 8.31 5.33 -17.93
CA LYS A 78 8.90 4.07 -18.42
C LYS A 78 10.39 4.19 -18.75
N SER A 79 10.82 5.31 -19.28
CA SER A 79 12.22 5.53 -19.67
C SER A 79 13.14 5.53 -18.45
N ARG A 80 12.73 6.18 -17.38
CA ARG A 80 13.46 6.26 -16.11
C ARG A 80 13.62 4.89 -15.45
N TRP A 81 12.59 4.06 -15.53
CA TRP A 81 12.55 2.75 -14.87
C TRP A 81 12.90 1.58 -15.78
N GLN A 82 13.47 1.88 -16.95
CA GLN A 82 13.89 0.84 -17.88
C GLN A 82 14.97 -0.07 -17.26
N GLY A 83 14.70 -1.36 -17.25
CA GLY A 83 15.58 -2.37 -16.65
C GLY A 83 15.53 -2.46 -15.13
N TRP A 84 14.65 -1.70 -14.46
CA TRP A 84 14.43 -1.82 -13.02
C TRP A 84 13.36 -2.86 -12.70
N LYS A 85 13.60 -3.60 -11.63
CA LYS A 85 12.61 -4.45 -10.99
C LYS A 85 11.99 -3.70 -9.81
N VAL A 86 10.83 -3.08 -10.03
CA VAL A 86 10.05 -2.43 -8.97
C VAL A 86 9.02 -3.43 -8.46
N GLU A 87 9.18 -3.88 -7.22
CA GLU A 87 8.25 -4.78 -6.53
C GLU A 87 7.38 -3.96 -5.57
N ILE A 88 6.06 -4.02 -5.75
CA ILE A 88 5.11 -3.34 -4.86
C ILE A 88 4.21 -4.40 -4.23
N VAL A 89 4.24 -4.49 -2.89
CA VAL A 89 3.44 -5.44 -2.12
C VAL A 89 2.45 -4.67 -1.26
N GLY A 90 1.18 -5.01 -1.35
CA GLY A 90 0.13 -4.54 -0.45
C GLY A 90 -0.28 -5.64 0.51
N THR A 91 -0.38 -5.32 1.80
CA THR A 91 -0.96 -6.23 2.79
C THR A 91 -2.11 -5.57 3.53
N ASP A 92 -3.12 -6.34 3.87
CA ASP A 92 -4.24 -5.89 4.69
C ASP A 92 -4.78 -7.02 5.55
N LEU A 93 -5.35 -6.68 6.71
CA LEU A 93 -5.99 -7.64 7.60
C LEU A 93 -7.29 -8.18 6.99
N SER A 94 -8.02 -7.34 6.24
CA SER A 94 -9.28 -7.70 5.57
C SER A 94 -9.02 -8.59 4.36
N GLN A 95 -9.47 -9.83 4.44
CA GLN A 95 -9.40 -10.76 3.32
C GLN A 95 -10.29 -10.34 2.15
N SER A 96 -11.45 -9.73 2.45
CA SER A 96 -12.35 -9.19 1.44
C SER A 96 -11.70 -8.05 0.65
N CYS A 97 -11.00 -7.15 1.34
CA CYS A 97 -10.22 -6.09 0.70
C CYS A 97 -9.11 -6.65 -0.20
N ILE A 98 -8.35 -7.62 0.29
CA ILE A 98 -7.30 -8.28 -0.50
C ILE A 98 -7.86 -8.98 -1.74
N LYS A 99 -9.00 -9.68 -1.60
CA LYS A 99 -9.68 -10.30 -2.76
C LYS A 99 -10.06 -9.25 -3.81
N ARG A 100 -10.61 -8.13 -3.37
CA ARG A 100 -10.97 -7.01 -4.24
C ARG A 100 -9.75 -6.35 -4.88
N ALA A 101 -8.72 -6.09 -4.10
CA ALA A 101 -7.45 -5.55 -4.60
C ALA A 101 -6.84 -6.43 -5.70
N ARG A 102 -6.84 -7.76 -5.52
CA ARG A 102 -6.37 -8.72 -6.53
C ARG A 102 -7.20 -8.71 -7.81
N SER A 103 -8.52 -8.53 -7.71
CA SER A 103 -9.37 -8.43 -8.90
C SER A 103 -9.09 -7.16 -9.70
N GLY A 104 -8.70 -6.09 -9.02
CA GLY A 104 -8.49 -4.77 -9.61
C GLY A 104 -9.76 -4.16 -10.20
N ILE A 105 -10.95 -4.60 -9.75
CA ILE A 105 -12.24 -4.13 -10.25
C ILE A 105 -12.82 -3.09 -9.29
N TYR A 106 -13.19 -1.95 -9.85
CA TYR A 106 -13.72 -0.80 -9.14
C TYR A 106 -14.90 -0.20 -9.87
N SER A 107 -15.84 0.40 -9.14
CA SER A 107 -16.91 1.19 -9.75
C SER A 107 -16.36 2.45 -10.43
N GLN A 108 -17.09 2.97 -11.39
CA GLN A 108 -16.74 4.24 -12.04
C GLN A 108 -16.55 5.37 -11.02
N PHE A 109 -17.37 5.44 -9.98
CA PHE A 109 -17.26 6.44 -8.92
C PHE A 109 -15.91 6.34 -8.17
N GLU A 110 -15.47 5.12 -7.83
CA GLU A 110 -14.21 4.91 -7.14
C GLU A 110 -13.00 5.30 -8.00
N VAL A 111 -13.07 5.01 -9.30
CA VAL A 111 -11.98 5.39 -10.22
C VAL A 111 -11.93 6.91 -10.39
N GLN A 112 -13.07 7.56 -10.58
CA GLN A 112 -13.16 9.00 -10.80
C GLN A 112 -12.81 9.82 -9.55
N ARG A 113 -12.97 9.26 -8.36
CA ARG A 113 -12.68 9.98 -7.09
C ARG A 113 -11.24 10.48 -6.98
N GLY A 114 -10.28 9.87 -7.65
CA GLY A 114 -8.87 10.26 -7.53
C GLY A 114 -8.11 10.37 -8.84
N LEU A 115 -8.73 9.95 -9.95
CA LEU A 115 -8.10 9.91 -11.27
C LEU A 115 -8.77 10.85 -12.27
N PRO A 116 -7.98 11.68 -12.97
CA PRO A 116 -8.45 12.35 -14.17
C PRO A 116 -8.90 11.34 -15.23
N VAL A 117 -9.88 11.71 -16.07
CA VAL A 117 -10.43 10.83 -17.12
C VAL A 117 -9.35 10.25 -18.03
N VAL A 118 -8.33 11.05 -18.37
CA VAL A 118 -7.22 10.58 -19.22
C VAL A 118 -6.43 9.44 -18.56
N GLN A 119 -6.20 9.51 -17.25
CA GLN A 119 -5.53 8.41 -16.52
C GLN A 119 -6.44 7.21 -16.35
N MET A 120 -7.74 7.42 -16.15
CA MET A 120 -8.73 6.35 -16.09
C MET A 120 -8.70 5.52 -17.40
N ILE A 121 -8.84 6.14 -18.55
CA ILE A 121 -8.80 5.47 -19.86
C ILE A 121 -7.44 4.79 -20.11
N ARG A 122 -6.36 5.40 -19.65
CA ARG A 122 -5.01 4.87 -19.81
C ARG A 122 -4.77 3.59 -19.03
N TRP A 123 -5.28 3.49 -17.79
CA TRP A 123 -4.91 2.47 -16.84
C TRP A 123 -6.00 1.44 -16.54
N PHE A 124 -7.21 1.66 -17.04
CA PHE A 124 -8.35 0.76 -16.83
C PHE A 124 -8.99 0.37 -18.15
N ASP A 125 -9.66 -0.77 -18.13
CA ASP A 125 -10.56 -1.24 -19.16
C ASP A 125 -11.96 -1.30 -18.55
N GLU A 126 -12.97 -0.82 -19.28
CA GLU A 126 -14.38 -0.94 -18.89
C GLU A 126 -14.83 -2.39 -19.05
N THR A 127 -15.38 -2.98 -17.98
CA THR A 127 -15.82 -4.38 -17.96
C THR A 127 -17.34 -4.55 -18.13
N GLY A 128 -18.06 -3.43 -18.22
CA GLY A 128 -19.53 -3.38 -18.28
C GLY A 128 -20.16 -3.10 -16.91
N GLY A 129 -21.45 -2.75 -16.91
CA GLY A 129 -22.18 -2.46 -15.68
C GLY A 129 -21.68 -1.28 -14.86
N GLY A 130 -20.86 -0.40 -15.43
CA GLY A 130 -20.23 0.71 -14.71
C GLY A 130 -19.00 0.30 -13.88
N GLU A 131 -18.44 -0.86 -14.14
CA GLU A 131 -17.21 -1.35 -13.52
C GLU A 131 -16.00 -1.17 -14.45
N TRP A 132 -14.85 -0.93 -13.83
CA TRP A 132 -13.58 -0.68 -14.48
C TRP A 132 -12.49 -1.56 -13.86
N GLN A 133 -11.75 -2.27 -14.68
CA GLN A 133 -10.67 -3.12 -14.22
C GLN A 133 -9.31 -2.50 -14.54
N VAL A 134 -8.42 -2.49 -13.57
CA VAL A 134 -7.01 -2.13 -13.78
C VAL A 134 -6.40 -3.04 -14.85
N LYS A 135 -5.72 -2.45 -15.84
CA LYS A 135 -5.10 -3.20 -16.93
C LYS A 135 -4.11 -4.25 -16.43
N GLN A 136 -4.02 -5.35 -17.15
CA GLN A 136 -3.22 -6.51 -16.75
C GLN A 136 -1.75 -6.16 -16.52
N ASP A 137 -1.15 -5.32 -17.35
CA ASP A 137 0.25 -4.91 -17.22
C ASP A 137 0.57 -4.16 -15.92
N LEU A 138 -0.40 -3.48 -15.30
CA LEU A 138 -0.27 -2.90 -13.96
C LEU A 138 -0.51 -3.95 -12.87
N ARG A 139 -1.50 -4.84 -13.06
CA ARG A 139 -1.79 -5.91 -12.09
C ARG A 139 -0.60 -6.86 -11.92
N ASP A 140 0.15 -7.12 -12.98
CA ASP A 140 1.33 -7.98 -12.98
C ASP A 140 2.53 -7.36 -12.21
N ARG A 141 2.49 -6.04 -11.95
CA ARG A 141 3.55 -5.32 -11.23
C ARG A 141 3.36 -5.30 -9.72
N VAL A 142 2.19 -5.71 -9.22
CA VAL A 142 1.81 -5.60 -7.81
C VAL A 142 1.44 -6.96 -7.24
N ARG A 143 1.57 -7.09 -5.92
CA ARG A 143 1.13 -8.28 -5.19
C ARG A 143 0.30 -7.86 -3.99
N PHE A 144 -0.72 -8.65 -3.69
CA PHE A 144 -1.57 -8.45 -2.53
C PHE A 144 -1.59 -9.71 -1.69
N GLU A 145 -1.31 -9.57 -0.39
CA GLU A 145 -1.23 -10.68 0.55
C GLU A 145 -2.03 -10.33 1.82
N PRO A 146 -2.77 -11.27 2.42
CA PRO A 146 -3.32 -11.05 3.76
C PRO A 146 -2.17 -10.81 4.73
N GLY A 147 -2.34 -9.88 5.67
CA GLY A 147 -1.30 -9.63 6.66
C GLY A 147 -1.76 -8.68 7.75
N ASN A 148 -1.30 -8.94 8.95
CA ASN A 148 -1.52 -8.10 10.11
C ASN A 148 -0.24 -7.34 10.44
N ILE A 149 -0.31 -6.02 10.47
CA ILE A 149 0.83 -5.13 10.74
C ILE A 149 1.46 -5.35 12.13
N THR A 150 0.75 -6.00 13.05
CA THR A 150 1.25 -6.33 14.40
C THR A 150 1.95 -7.68 14.46
N GLU A 151 1.88 -8.46 13.40
CA GLU A 151 2.58 -9.73 13.24
C GLU A 151 3.97 -9.55 12.60
N PRO A 152 4.81 -10.61 12.58
CA PRO A 152 6.08 -10.54 11.88
C PRO A 152 5.91 -10.10 10.43
N PRO A 153 6.77 -9.19 9.93
CA PRO A 153 6.62 -8.66 8.59
C PRO A 153 6.86 -9.74 7.52
N PRO A 154 6.26 -9.62 6.33
CA PRO A 154 6.36 -10.62 5.27
C PRO A 154 7.79 -10.84 4.78
N ARG A 155 8.64 -9.82 4.88
CA ARG A 155 10.06 -9.87 4.44
C ARG A 155 10.92 -8.94 5.29
N PRO A 156 11.51 -9.43 6.40
CA PRO A 156 12.36 -8.62 7.26
C PRO A 156 13.56 -8.00 6.52
N GLY A 157 13.81 -6.71 6.75
CA GLY A 157 14.96 -5.98 6.20
C GLY A 157 15.01 -5.84 4.67
N ARG A 158 13.90 -6.04 3.99
CA ARG A 158 13.86 -6.16 2.52
C ARG A 158 13.21 -5.01 1.79
N PHE A 159 12.47 -4.14 2.48
CA PHE A 159 11.75 -3.06 1.83
C PHE A 159 12.55 -1.75 1.87
N ASP A 160 12.82 -1.19 0.70
CA ASP A 160 13.44 0.12 0.56
C ASP A 160 12.48 1.24 0.99
N ILE A 161 11.18 1.05 0.74
CA ILE A 161 10.12 2.00 1.09
C ILE A 161 8.98 1.25 1.76
N ILE A 162 8.49 1.78 2.88
CA ILE A 162 7.26 1.32 3.52
C ILE A 162 6.28 2.48 3.60
N MET A 163 5.06 2.27 3.13
CA MET A 163 3.92 3.17 3.32
C MET A 163 2.95 2.56 4.32
N CYS A 164 2.71 3.26 5.43
CA CYS A 164 1.71 2.89 6.43
C CYS A 164 0.84 4.11 6.71
N ARG A 165 -0.20 4.27 5.91
CA ARG A 165 -1.03 5.48 5.92
C ARG A 165 -2.44 5.17 6.41
N ASN A 166 -2.97 6.05 7.26
CA ASN A 166 -4.35 6.00 7.75
C ASN A 166 -4.73 4.70 8.50
N VAL A 167 -3.77 3.92 8.97
CA VAL A 167 -3.96 2.67 9.73
C VAL A 167 -3.76 2.89 11.22
N LEU A 168 -2.62 3.48 11.59
CA LEU A 168 -2.19 3.61 13.00
C LEU A 168 -3.06 4.55 13.85
N LEU A 169 -3.96 5.30 13.20
CA LEU A 169 -4.90 6.21 13.85
C LEU A 169 -5.85 5.49 14.82
N TYR A 170 -6.20 4.26 14.48
CA TYR A 170 -7.18 3.46 15.20
C TYR A 170 -6.54 2.58 16.28
N PHE A 171 -5.21 2.58 16.41
CA PHE A 171 -4.48 1.71 17.33
C PHE A 171 -4.32 2.33 18.69
N SER A 172 -4.41 1.49 19.76
CA SER A 172 -3.99 1.88 21.10
C SER A 172 -2.48 2.23 21.10
N PRO A 173 -1.98 2.97 22.10
CA PRO A 173 -0.54 3.29 22.19
C PRO A 173 0.35 2.03 22.15
N GLU A 174 -0.07 0.94 22.80
CA GLU A 174 0.67 -0.34 22.84
C GLU A 174 0.72 -0.99 21.46
N MET A 175 -0.44 -1.08 20.77
CA MET A 175 -0.54 -1.65 19.45
C MET A 175 0.23 -0.82 18.42
N ARG A 176 0.24 0.50 18.59
CA ARG A 176 1.00 1.41 17.74
C ARG A 176 2.50 1.18 17.88
N ARG A 177 3.01 1.05 19.14
CA ARG A 177 4.42 0.71 19.37
C ARG A 177 4.79 -0.63 18.74
N LEU A 178 3.95 -1.66 18.88
CA LEU A 178 4.17 -2.97 18.27
C LEU A 178 4.22 -2.86 16.74
N ALA A 179 3.28 -2.15 16.12
CA ALA A 179 3.26 -1.92 14.69
C ALA A 179 4.53 -1.22 14.21
N PHE A 180 4.99 -0.15 14.88
CA PHE A 180 6.25 0.51 14.54
C PHE A 180 7.46 -0.43 14.67
N THR A 181 7.49 -1.29 15.68
CA THR A 181 8.54 -2.31 15.82
C THR A 181 8.53 -3.26 14.62
N ARG A 182 7.37 -3.69 14.14
CA ARG A 182 7.25 -4.57 12.97
C ARG A 182 7.66 -3.87 11.67
N LEU A 183 7.25 -2.62 11.49
CA LEU A 183 7.66 -1.81 10.34
C LEU A 183 9.19 -1.61 10.32
N SER A 184 9.80 -1.31 11.48
CA SER A 184 11.27 -1.17 11.57
C SER A 184 12.02 -2.47 11.30
N GLN A 185 11.44 -3.62 11.60
CA GLN A 185 12.01 -4.93 11.25
C GLN A 185 11.94 -5.25 9.75
N ALA A 186 10.98 -4.66 9.04
CA ALA A 186 10.77 -4.88 7.62
C ALA A 186 11.61 -3.99 6.72
N ILE A 187 11.94 -2.78 7.20
CA ILE A 187 12.63 -1.77 6.41
C ILE A 187 14.13 -2.12 6.23
N ALA A 188 14.66 -1.78 5.06
CA ALA A 188 16.09 -1.87 4.80
C ALA A 188 16.87 -0.87 5.66
N PRO A 189 18.17 -1.11 5.95
CA PRO A 189 18.96 -0.21 6.82
C PRO A 189 19.03 1.25 6.37
N ASP A 190 18.88 1.51 5.07
CA ASP A 190 18.80 2.84 4.46
C ASP A 190 17.41 3.16 3.91
N GLY A 191 16.39 2.42 4.35
CA GLY A 191 15.02 2.53 3.87
C GLY A 191 14.29 3.80 4.34
N THR A 192 13.13 4.08 3.75
CA THR A 192 12.25 5.18 4.13
C THR A 192 10.89 4.65 4.57
N LEU A 193 10.45 5.01 5.77
CA LEU A 193 9.10 4.80 6.25
C LEU A 193 8.28 6.08 6.07
N ILE A 194 7.12 5.96 5.41
CA ILE A 194 6.14 7.03 5.28
C ILE A 194 4.90 6.63 6.09
N ALA A 195 4.67 7.34 7.20
CA ALA A 195 3.50 7.14 8.03
C ALA A 195 2.65 8.40 8.07
N VAL A 196 1.32 8.26 8.06
CA VAL A 196 0.39 9.37 8.23
C VAL A 196 -0.31 9.24 9.57
N GLY A 197 -0.11 10.24 10.42
CA GLY A 197 -0.69 10.30 11.78
C GLY A 197 -2.07 10.97 11.82
N ALA A 198 -2.64 11.07 13.04
CA ALA A 198 -4.00 11.54 13.30
C ALA A 198 -4.32 12.97 12.79
N ASN A 199 -3.32 13.82 12.63
CA ASN A 199 -3.50 15.21 12.20
C ASN A 199 -3.08 15.43 10.74
N ALA A 200 -3.17 14.41 9.88
CA ALA A 200 -2.64 14.41 8.51
C ALA A 200 -1.13 14.74 8.45
N ALA A 201 -0.43 14.68 9.59
CA ALA A 201 1.01 14.86 9.63
C ALA A 201 1.68 13.68 8.92
N VAL A 202 2.35 13.96 7.82
CA VAL A 202 3.15 12.98 7.09
C VAL A 202 4.51 12.91 7.77
N VAL A 203 4.83 11.75 8.32
CA VAL A 203 6.14 11.51 8.95
C VAL A 203 7.00 10.71 7.98
N PHE A 204 8.09 11.31 7.53
CA PHE A 204 9.14 10.63 6.79
C PHE A 204 10.25 10.28 7.79
N VAL A 205 10.53 9.00 7.91
CA VAL A 205 11.66 8.52 8.71
C VAL A 205 12.63 7.81 7.78
N ASP A 206 13.75 8.45 7.52
CA ASP A 206 14.87 7.80 6.85
C ASP A 206 15.69 7.02 7.90
N TYR A 207 15.75 5.70 7.74
CA TYR A 207 16.62 4.86 8.52
C TYR A 207 18.02 4.97 7.94
N ILE A 208 18.78 5.94 8.45
CA ILE A 208 20.21 6.05 8.16
C ILE A 208 20.91 5.36 9.33
N ASN A 209 21.62 4.28 9.07
CA ASN A 209 22.50 3.68 10.08
C ASN A 209 23.57 4.70 10.48
N SER A 210 23.45 5.23 11.70
CA SER A 210 24.53 5.92 12.39
C SER A 210 25.54 4.92 12.90
#